data_dfc6b7151dbc2b69ab29ffc8d2c03e09
#
_entry.id   dfc6b7151dbc2b69ab29ffc8d2c03e09
#
_cell.length_a   1.000
_cell.length_b   1.000
_cell.length_c   1.000
_cell.angle_alpha   90.00
_cell.angle_beta   90.00
_cell.angle_gamma   90.00
#
_symmetry.space_group_name_H-M   'P 1'
#
loop_
_entity.id
_entity.type
_entity.pdbx_description
1 polymer ?
#
loop_
_entity_poly.entity_id
_entity_poly.type
_entity_poly.pdbx_seq_one_letter_code
_entity_poly.pdbx_strand_id
1 'polypeptide(L)'
;MTTLDSSLTFRPCLLIPCYNHGPALVRMLDGWLAAPHGESQDDETLLPCLIVDDGSGAETAQLLDELVARHAWITLLRLPLNQGKGGAVSQGLRQAAALGFTHALQLDADGQHDLADVPRLLAEARLHPQALISGAPVYDESVPKGRFYGRYVTHVWVWLETSSFEIRDSMCGFRVYPLASTLELLDRRSLGQRMDFDTEVMVRLYWAGVAVRFLPTRVIYPPDGLSHFDVWRDNLRISWMHTRLVCERMLDLTWGRCRRRLHWSRTPERGAQWGLNFMLWCYDTFGRRGFQLCLYPVIAYFWLTGVRQRRASTEYLQRLENFAAARGITLPAEPRSSFRHFLRFGEAMLDKLAGWRGEIRHEQVELIDNGAYQALRERPQGILILGSHLGDLELCRALSRSLGQVTVNALVFTDHAERFNRLLQAVNPQANLQLIQVREVGPETAILLKEKLDAGEWVVLVGDRTSVTREKRVIWADFLGAPAPFPQGPFMLAAALGAPVYLLFGLREQGRFRVYFEPFAAQLQLPRRERAAALPLLVQQYAERLQHHCLKAPLDWFNFFDFWHLSDDNTDKQ
;
A
#
# COMPACT_ATOMS: atom_id res chain seq x y z
N MET A 1 25.20 23.50 2.67
CA MET A 1 24.60 23.74 1.36
C MET A 1 25.39 22.92 0.35
N THR A 2 25.04 21.67 0.21
CA THR A 2 25.59 20.77 -0.81
C THR A 2 24.40 19.89 -1.23
N THR A 3 23.90 20.18 -2.39
CA THR A 3 22.83 19.43 -3.08
C THR A 3 23.35 18.02 -3.31
N LEU A 4 22.77 17.04 -2.61
CA LEU A 4 22.91 15.64 -2.96
C LEU A 4 22.22 15.43 -4.31
N ASP A 5 23.07 15.33 -5.34
CA ASP A 5 22.72 14.99 -6.70
C ASP A 5 22.10 13.57 -6.73
N SER A 6 20.79 13.49 -6.85
CA SER A 6 20.01 12.25 -6.85
C SER A 6 19.91 11.61 -8.22
N SER A 7 20.90 11.77 -9.08
CA SER A 7 21.06 11.00 -10.31
C SER A 7 21.97 9.79 -10.07
N LEU A 8 21.53 8.83 -9.24
CA LEU A 8 22.07 7.48 -9.33
C LEU A 8 21.71 6.96 -10.73
N THR A 9 22.68 7.05 -11.64
CA THR A 9 22.54 6.53 -13.00
C THR A 9 22.13 5.07 -12.93
N PHE A 10 20.96 4.71 -13.52
CA PHE A 10 20.48 3.34 -13.58
C PHE A 10 21.50 2.49 -14.37
N ARG A 11 22.22 1.61 -13.68
CA ARG A 11 23.27 0.74 -14.22
C ARG A 11 22.92 -0.72 -13.93
N PRO A 12 22.15 -1.38 -14.78
CA PRO A 12 21.78 -2.78 -14.61
C PRO A 12 22.85 -3.72 -15.18
N CYS A 13 22.85 -4.97 -14.66
CA CYS A 13 23.54 -6.10 -15.26
C CYS A 13 22.67 -7.34 -15.29
N LEU A 14 22.99 -8.30 -16.15
CA LEU A 14 22.47 -9.67 -16.07
C LEU A 14 23.23 -10.41 -14.98
N LEU A 15 22.54 -11.28 -14.24
CA LEU A 15 23.11 -12.17 -13.24
C LEU A 15 22.62 -13.60 -13.50
N ILE A 16 23.53 -14.50 -13.85
CA ILE A 16 23.20 -15.87 -14.24
C ILE A 16 23.93 -16.85 -13.33
N PRO A 17 23.26 -17.46 -12.33
CA PRO A 17 23.82 -18.57 -11.58
C PRO A 17 23.86 -19.83 -12.46
N CYS A 18 25.02 -20.49 -12.51
CA CYS A 18 25.24 -21.67 -13.34
C CYS A 18 25.82 -22.80 -12.51
N TYR A 19 25.21 -23.98 -12.58
CA TYR A 19 25.75 -25.22 -12.06
C TYR A 19 25.49 -26.36 -13.02
N ASN A 20 26.52 -26.84 -13.71
CA ASN A 20 26.46 -27.91 -14.71
C ASN A 20 25.44 -27.70 -15.84
N HIS A 21 25.17 -26.42 -16.18
CA HIS A 21 24.28 -26.04 -17.29
C HIS A 21 25.03 -25.37 -18.46
N GLY A 22 26.33 -25.64 -18.63
CA GLY A 22 27.16 -25.03 -19.68
C GLY A 22 26.53 -25.01 -21.07
N PRO A 23 26.14 -26.17 -21.63
CA PRO A 23 25.55 -26.22 -22.98
C PRO A 23 24.22 -25.45 -23.12
N ALA A 24 23.38 -25.44 -22.09
CA ALA A 24 22.11 -24.68 -22.10
C ALA A 24 22.36 -23.16 -22.04
N LEU A 25 23.30 -22.74 -21.20
CA LEU A 25 23.71 -21.36 -21.06
C LEU A 25 24.31 -20.81 -22.37
N VAL A 26 25.19 -21.57 -23.04
CA VAL A 26 25.76 -21.17 -24.34
C VAL A 26 24.65 -20.95 -25.36
N ARG A 27 23.73 -21.91 -25.53
CA ARG A 27 22.60 -21.75 -26.45
C ARG A 27 21.73 -20.55 -26.13
N MET A 28 21.50 -20.28 -24.84
CA MET A 28 20.70 -19.14 -24.37
C MET A 28 21.39 -17.82 -24.75
N LEU A 29 22.68 -17.67 -24.53
CA LEU A 29 23.45 -16.48 -24.85
C LEU A 29 23.62 -16.30 -26.37
N ASP A 30 23.85 -17.36 -27.10
CA ASP A 30 23.87 -17.32 -28.58
C ASP A 30 22.52 -16.84 -29.14
N GLY A 31 21.41 -17.33 -28.57
CA GLY A 31 20.07 -16.84 -28.91
C GLY A 31 19.85 -15.38 -28.57
N TRP A 32 20.40 -14.90 -27.45
CA TRP A 32 20.38 -13.50 -27.07
C TRP A 32 21.15 -12.62 -28.06
N LEU A 33 22.34 -13.03 -28.47
CA LEU A 33 23.15 -12.30 -29.45
C LEU A 33 22.55 -12.29 -30.86
N ALA A 34 21.83 -13.35 -31.23
CA ALA A 34 21.17 -13.47 -32.55
C ALA A 34 19.86 -12.66 -32.62
N ALA A 35 19.29 -12.25 -31.50
CA ALA A 35 18.04 -11.49 -31.47
C ALA A 35 18.28 -10.03 -31.93
N PRO A 36 17.37 -9.40 -32.68
CA PRO A 36 17.51 -8.02 -33.13
C PRO A 36 17.36 -7.05 -31.93
N HIS A 37 18.46 -6.66 -31.32
CA HIS A 37 18.52 -5.71 -30.20
C HIS A 37 18.75 -4.26 -30.66
N GLY A 38 18.14 -3.81 -31.77
CA GLY A 38 18.38 -2.48 -32.33
C GLY A 38 19.66 -2.41 -33.17
N GLU A 39 19.82 -1.35 -33.92
CA GLU A 39 20.78 -1.24 -35.06
C GLU A 39 22.29 -1.17 -34.70
N SER A 40 22.73 -1.48 -33.48
CA SER A 40 24.17 -1.52 -33.16
C SER A 40 24.57 -2.81 -32.44
N GLN A 41 25.41 -3.60 -33.16
CA GLN A 41 26.01 -4.85 -32.69
C GLN A 41 27.37 -4.65 -32.00
N ASP A 42 27.68 -3.46 -31.49
CA ASP A 42 28.94 -3.23 -30.78
C ASP A 42 28.83 -3.79 -29.35
N ASP A 43 29.85 -4.53 -28.92
CA ASP A 43 29.97 -5.14 -27.58
C ASP A 43 29.77 -4.11 -26.43
N GLU A 44 30.00 -2.82 -26.68
CA GLU A 44 29.80 -1.73 -25.73
C GLU A 44 28.31 -1.41 -25.44
N THR A 45 27.38 -1.84 -26.31
CA THR A 45 25.94 -1.59 -26.14
C THR A 45 25.19 -2.74 -25.47
N LEU A 46 25.86 -3.90 -25.33
CA LEU A 46 25.28 -5.07 -24.68
C LEU A 46 25.18 -4.89 -23.16
N LEU A 47 24.12 -5.42 -22.58
CA LEU A 47 23.92 -5.40 -21.13
C LEU A 47 25.01 -6.25 -20.46
N PRO A 48 25.87 -5.70 -19.56
CA PRO A 48 26.90 -6.46 -18.87
C PRO A 48 26.34 -7.70 -18.19
N CYS A 49 26.99 -8.84 -18.35
CA CYS A 49 26.57 -10.13 -17.84
C CYS A 49 27.56 -10.65 -16.80
N LEU A 50 27.06 -10.96 -15.61
CA LEU A 50 27.81 -11.63 -14.56
C LEU A 50 27.32 -13.08 -14.43
N ILE A 51 28.16 -14.02 -14.84
CA ILE A 51 27.91 -15.46 -14.65
C ILE A 51 28.55 -15.88 -13.32
N VAL A 52 27.79 -16.60 -12.50
CA VAL A 52 28.29 -17.18 -11.24
C VAL A 52 28.33 -18.70 -11.39
N ASP A 53 29.53 -19.24 -11.56
CA ASP A 53 29.78 -20.67 -11.60
C ASP A 53 29.80 -21.23 -10.18
N ASP A 54 28.78 -21.98 -9.83
CA ASP A 54 28.58 -22.57 -8.48
C ASP A 54 29.32 -23.89 -8.30
N GLY A 55 30.59 -23.93 -8.66
CA GLY A 55 31.43 -25.11 -8.53
C GLY A 55 31.06 -26.21 -9.51
N SER A 56 30.88 -25.88 -10.79
CA SER A 56 30.55 -26.85 -11.85
C SER A 56 31.69 -27.78 -12.15
N GLY A 57 31.37 -28.92 -12.79
CA GLY A 57 32.36 -29.89 -13.27
C GLY A 57 33.21 -29.33 -14.41
N ALA A 58 34.32 -30.00 -14.72
CA ALA A 58 35.37 -29.56 -15.65
C ALA A 58 34.84 -29.17 -17.03
N GLU A 59 33.87 -29.90 -17.57
CA GLU A 59 33.27 -29.63 -18.89
C GLU A 59 32.56 -28.28 -18.93
N THR A 60 31.69 -28.02 -17.94
CA THR A 60 31.02 -26.71 -17.85
C THR A 60 32.00 -25.59 -17.55
N ALA A 61 32.98 -25.83 -16.65
CA ALA A 61 34.00 -24.84 -16.32
C ALA A 61 34.79 -24.40 -17.57
N GLN A 62 35.18 -25.33 -18.43
CA GLN A 62 35.86 -25.02 -19.68
C GLN A 62 34.99 -24.22 -20.64
N LEU A 63 33.70 -24.58 -20.80
CA LEU A 63 32.77 -23.83 -21.65
C LEU A 63 32.59 -22.39 -21.16
N LEU A 64 32.54 -22.17 -19.84
CA LEU A 64 32.46 -20.82 -19.26
C LEU A 64 33.74 -20.03 -19.51
N ASP A 65 34.92 -20.62 -19.40
CA ASP A 65 36.20 -19.97 -19.73
C ASP A 65 36.26 -19.56 -21.20
N GLU A 66 35.79 -20.43 -22.11
CA GLU A 66 35.71 -20.14 -23.54
C GLU A 66 34.71 -19.02 -23.85
N LEU A 67 33.57 -18.92 -23.11
CA LEU A 67 32.60 -17.84 -23.25
C LEU A 67 33.20 -16.49 -22.87
N VAL A 68 33.84 -16.42 -21.71
CA VAL A 68 34.49 -15.18 -21.24
C VAL A 68 35.62 -14.74 -22.19
N ALA A 69 36.39 -15.69 -22.72
CA ALA A 69 37.45 -15.38 -23.68
C ALA A 69 36.91 -14.80 -25.00
N ARG A 70 35.68 -15.18 -25.40
CA ARG A 70 35.03 -14.71 -26.64
C ARG A 70 34.25 -13.39 -26.46
N HIS A 71 33.77 -13.08 -25.27
CA HIS A 71 32.83 -11.97 -25.05
C HIS A 71 33.27 -11.06 -23.90
N ALA A 72 33.75 -9.85 -24.23
CA ALA A 72 34.24 -8.89 -23.25
C ALA A 72 33.14 -8.36 -22.28
N TRP A 73 31.87 -8.42 -22.66
CA TRP A 73 30.74 -8.02 -21.83
C TRP A 73 30.36 -9.05 -20.76
N ILE A 74 30.97 -10.25 -20.76
CA ILE A 74 30.74 -11.31 -19.79
C ILE A 74 31.84 -11.33 -18.74
N THR A 75 31.45 -11.29 -17.49
CA THR A 75 32.34 -11.48 -16.31
C THR A 75 31.98 -12.78 -15.62
N LEU A 76 32.98 -13.58 -15.24
CA LEU A 76 32.80 -14.85 -14.55
C LEU A 76 33.24 -14.73 -13.08
N LEU A 77 32.35 -15.09 -12.17
CA LEU A 77 32.65 -15.35 -10.77
C LEU A 77 32.60 -16.85 -10.51
N ARG A 78 33.73 -17.48 -10.17
CA ARG A 78 33.80 -18.91 -9.90
C ARG A 78 33.84 -19.18 -8.41
N LEU A 79 32.89 -19.96 -7.92
CA LEU A 79 32.87 -20.40 -6.52
C LEU A 79 33.64 -21.72 -6.38
N PRO A 80 34.40 -21.90 -5.29
CA PRO A 80 35.25 -23.11 -5.12
C PRO A 80 34.43 -24.39 -4.88
N LEU A 81 33.22 -24.26 -4.38
CA LEU A 81 32.30 -25.35 -4.05
C LEU A 81 30.86 -24.94 -4.32
N ASN A 82 30.03 -25.93 -4.65
CA ASN A 82 28.58 -25.70 -4.83
C ASN A 82 27.93 -25.23 -3.53
N GLN A 83 27.45 -23.98 -3.55
CA GLN A 83 26.70 -23.35 -2.47
C GLN A 83 25.19 -23.41 -2.67
N GLY A 84 24.74 -23.83 -3.84
CA GLY A 84 23.35 -23.85 -4.29
C GLY A 84 22.90 -22.53 -4.90
N LYS A 85 21.76 -22.56 -5.59
CA LYS A 85 21.24 -21.42 -6.35
C LYS A 85 21.22 -20.13 -5.53
N GLY A 86 20.68 -20.17 -4.31
CA GLY A 86 20.60 -18.99 -3.44
C GLY A 86 21.97 -18.47 -3.00
N GLY A 87 22.93 -19.37 -2.76
CA GLY A 87 24.31 -19.00 -2.46
C GLY A 87 24.97 -18.30 -3.65
N ALA A 88 24.86 -18.88 -4.84
CA ALA A 88 25.40 -18.31 -6.08
C ALA A 88 24.78 -16.93 -6.39
N VAL A 89 23.45 -16.79 -6.30
CA VAL A 89 22.76 -15.51 -6.51
C VAL A 89 23.23 -14.47 -5.48
N SER A 90 23.32 -14.83 -4.20
CA SER A 90 23.77 -13.91 -3.14
C SER A 90 25.20 -13.39 -3.38
N GLN A 91 26.12 -14.26 -3.78
CA GLN A 91 27.49 -13.88 -4.13
C GLN A 91 27.53 -13.01 -5.39
N GLY A 92 26.72 -13.34 -6.40
CA GLY A 92 26.60 -12.57 -7.61
C GLY A 92 26.04 -11.17 -7.39
N LEU A 93 25.02 -11.01 -6.54
CA LEU A 93 24.47 -9.69 -6.16
C LEU A 93 25.53 -8.81 -5.46
N ARG A 94 26.35 -9.41 -4.56
CA ARG A 94 27.48 -8.70 -3.92
C ARG A 94 28.54 -8.30 -4.94
N GLN A 95 28.90 -9.19 -5.86
CA GLN A 95 29.86 -8.91 -6.91
C GLN A 95 29.36 -7.84 -7.88
N ALA A 96 28.09 -7.90 -8.28
CA ALA A 96 27.47 -6.88 -9.14
C ALA A 96 27.56 -5.48 -8.51
N ALA A 97 27.26 -5.37 -7.21
CA ALA A 97 27.42 -4.08 -6.51
C ALA A 97 28.88 -3.63 -6.41
N ALA A 98 29.83 -4.55 -6.16
CA ALA A 98 31.26 -4.25 -6.13
C ALA A 98 31.76 -3.74 -7.49
N LEU A 99 31.16 -4.19 -8.61
CA LEU A 99 31.41 -3.69 -9.96
C LEU A 99 30.69 -2.35 -10.27
N GLY A 100 29.95 -1.79 -9.31
CA GLY A 100 29.29 -0.50 -9.42
C GLY A 100 27.95 -0.54 -10.15
N PHE A 101 27.32 -1.70 -10.30
CA PHE A 101 25.96 -1.81 -10.80
C PHE A 101 24.96 -1.40 -9.72
N THR A 102 23.80 -0.91 -10.12
CA THR A 102 22.71 -0.51 -9.22
C THR A 102 21.59 -1.53 -9.17
N HIS A 103 21.45 -2.32 -10.24
CA HIS A 103 20.42 -3.35 -10.40
C HIS A 103 21.03 -4.61 -11.01
N ALA A 104 20.52 -5.76 -10.58
CA ALA A 104 20.90 -7.05 -11.18
C ALA A 104 19.63 -7.79 -11.63
N LEU A 105 19.55 -8.14 -12.90
CA LEU A 105 18.50 -8.97 -13.47
C LEU A 105 18.95 -10.43 -13.41
N GLN A 106 18.35 -11.21 -12.52
CA GLN A 106 18.59 -12.65 -12.42
C GLN A 106 17.90 -13.39 -13.56
N LEU A 107 18.64 -14.29 -14.18
CA LEU A 107 18.18 -15.28 -15.16
C LEU A 107 18.68 -16.67 -14.76
N ASP A 108 17.82 -17.69 -14.84
CA ASP A 108 18.24 -19.06 -14.62
C ASP A 108 18.93 -19.62 -15.88
N ALA A 109 20.02 -20.39 -15.70
CA ALA A 109 20.85 -20.90 -16.82
C ALA A 109 20.18 -22.06 -17.61
N ASP A 110 18.97 -22.46 -17.24
CA ASP A 110 18.21 -23.57 -17.86
C ASP A 110 17.45 -23.18 -19.15
N GLY A 111 17.46 -21.88 -19.47
CA GLY A 111 16.83 -21.35 -20.69
C GLY A 111 15.31 -21.36 -20.69
N GLN A 112 14.67 -21.46 -19.52
CA GLN A 112 13.20 -21.45 -19.42
C GLN A 112 12.58 -20.06 -19.56
N HIS A 113 13.34 -18.98 -19.37
CA HIS A 113 12.85 -17.62 -19.43
C HIS A 113 12.91 -17.06 -20.86
N ASP A 114 11.85 -16.36 -21.26
CA ASP A 114 11.82 -15.65 -22.54
C ASP A 114 12.67 -14.36 -22.44
N LEU A 115 13.80 -14.35 -23.12
CA LEU A 115 14.72 -13.21 -23.14
C LEU A 115 14.13 -11.95 -23.76
N ALA A 116 13.08 -12.05 -24.57
CA ALA A 116 12.35 -10.90 -25.11
C ALA A 116 11.69 -10.04 -24.01
N ASP A 117 11.49 -10.58 -22.81
CA ASP A 117 10.95 -9.84 -21.69
C ASP A 117 12.00 -9.02 -20.91
N VAL A 118 13.31 -9.23 -21.14
CA VAL A 118 14.40 -8.49 -20.46
C VAL A 118 14.25 -6.97 -20.60
N PRO A 119 14.06 -6.40 -21.80
CA PRO A 119 13.89 -4.95 -21.95
C PRO A 119 12.70 -4.40 -21.16
N ARG A 120 11.59 -5.15 -21.09
CA ARG A 120 10.39 -4.75 -20.36
C ARG A 120 10.61 -4.72 -18.85
N LEU A 121 11.30 -5.74 -18.30
CA LEU A 121 11.66 -5.80 -16.88
C LEU A 121 12.60 -4.66 -16.49
N LEU A 122 13.60 -4.36 -17.32
CA LEU A 122 14.53 -3.25 -17.08
C LEU A 122 13.88 -1.88 -17.20
N ALA A 123 12.95 -1.70 -18.15
CA ALA A 123 12.17 -0.47 -18.28
C ALA A 123 11.32 -0.22 -17.03
N GLU A 124 10.66 -1.26 -16.49
CA GLU A 124 9.90 -1.16 -15.26
C GLU A 124 10.81 -0.87 -14.05
N ALA A 125 11.99 -1.49 -13.98
CA ALA A 125 12.97 -1.21 -12.93
C ALA A 125 13.51 0.24 -13.00
N ARG A 126 13.67 0.79 -14.19
CA ARG A 126 14.07 2.20 -14.39
C ARG A 126 12.99 3.16 -13.90
N LEU A 127 11.71 2.85 -14.13
CA LEU A 127 10.58 3.64 -13.63
C LEU A 127 10.40 3.53 -12.11
N HIS A 128 10.80 2.40 -11.52
CA HIS A 128 10.64 2.09 -10.11
C HIS A 128 11.95 1.58 -9.48
N PRO A 129 13.00 2.42 -9.38
CA PRO A 129 14.36 1.97 -9.04
C PRO A 129 14.55 1.40 -7.64
N GLN A 130 13.57 1.56 -6.75
CA GLN A 130 13.61 0.97 -5.40
C GLN A 130 12.73 -0.28 -5.28
N ALA A 131 12.05 -0.71 -6.34
CA ALA A 131 11.18 -1.87 -6.33
C ALA A 131 11.90 -3.14 -6.81
N LEU A 132 11.50 -4.28 -6.26
CA LEU A 132 11.82 -5.59 -6.81
C LEU A 132 10.85 -5.86 -7.97
N ILE A 133 11.38 -6.01 -9.20
CA ILE A 133 10.58 -6.35 -10.37
C ILE A 133 10.69 -7.85 -10.60
N SER A 134 9.59 -8.57 -10.70
CA SER A 134 9.56 -10.02 -10.86
C SER A 134 8.68 -10.44 -12.04
N GLY A 135 9.11 -11.42 -12.78
CA GLY A 135 8.26 -12.12 -13.74
C GLY A 135 7.11 -12.82 -13.00
N ALA A 136 5.93 -12.80 -13.59
CA ALA A 136 4.78 -13.63 -13.22
C ALA A 136 4.52 -14.62 -14.36
N PRO A 137 4.86 -15.91 -14.21
CA PRO A 137 4.71 -16.89 -15.27
C PRO A 137 3.27 -16.98 -15.76
N VAL A 138 3.08 -16.84 -17.05
CA VAL A 138 1.83 -17.15 -17.75
C VAL A 138 1.95 -18.59 -18.25
N TYR A 139 1.13 -19.46 -17.70
CA TYR A 139 1.15 -20.87 -18.02
C TYR A 139 0.26 -21.17 -19.22
N ASP A 140 0.77 -22.00 -20.11
CA ASP A 140 0.00 -22.63 -21.17
C ASP A 140 -0.39 -24.07 -20.78
N GLU A 141 -1.06 -24.79 -21.67
CA GLU A 141 -1.54 -26.16 -21.43
C GLU A 141 -0.41 -27.21 -21.26
N SER A 142 0.86 -26.82 -21.49
CA SER A 142 2.02 -27.72 -21.40
C SER A 142 2.51 -27.98 -19.98
N VAL A 143 2.00 -27.21 -19.00
CA VAL A 143 2.47 -27.29 -17.60
C VAL A 143 1.98 -28.55 -16.88
N PRO A 144 2.87 -29.34 -16.28
CA PRO A 144 2.48 -30.51 -15.49
C PRO A 144 1.59 -30.12 -14.30
N LYS A 145 0.41 -30.72 -14.19
CA LYS A 145 -0.59 -30.41 -13.13
C LYS A 145 -0.01 -30.44 -11.71
N GLY A 146 0.92 -31.34 -11.40
CA GLY A 146 1.57 -31.41 -10.09
C GLY A 146 2.39 -30.18 -9.73
N ARG A 147 3.10 -29.58 -10.71
CA ARG A 147 3.84 -28.32 -10.51
C ARG A 147 2.90 -27.14 -10.31
N PHE A 148 1.80 -27.11 -11.04
CA PHE A 148 0.77 -26.08 -10.91
C PHE A 148 0.17 -26.06 -9.50
N TYR A 149 -0.29 -27.19 -8.99
CA TYR A 149 -0.87 -27.27 -7.63
C TYR A 149 0.16 -27.02 -6.52
N GLY A 150 1.39 -27.55 -6.65
CA GLY A 150 2.46 -27.31 -5.69
C GLY A 150 2.81 -25.83 -5.52
N ARG A 151 2.73 -25.07 -6.61
CA ARG A 151 2.97 -23.61 -6.61
C ARG A 151 1.91 -22.85 -5.82
N TYR A 152 0.64 -23.26 -5.93
CA TYR A 152 -0.46 -22.66 -5.15
C TYR A 152 -0.30 -22.88 -3.64
N VAL A 153 0.23 -24.02 -3.21
CA VAL A 153 0.51 -24.25 -1.78
C VAL A 153 1.54 -23.24 -1.28
N THR A 154 2.61 -22.99 -2.03
CA THR A 154 3.61 -21.95 -1.70
C THR A 154 2.97 -20.56 -1.67
N HIS A 155 2.09 -20.23 -2.59
CA HIS A 155 1.40 -18.93 -2.59
C HIS A 155 0.57 -18.72 -1.33
N VAL A 156 -0.16 -19.74 -0.85
CA VAL A 156 -0.94 -19.65 0.39
C VAL A 156 -0.02 -19.35 1.59
N TRP A 157 1.12 -20.02 1.69
CA TRP A 157 2.10 -19.75 2.74
C TRP A 157 2.64 -18.31 2.67
N VAL A 158 3.02 -17.85 1.48
CA VAL A 158 3.52 -16.49 1.27
C VAL A 158 2.47 -15.43 1.64
N TRP A 159 1.20 -15.67 1.33
CA TRP A 159 0.12 -14.77 1.74
C TRP A 159 -0.07 -14.73 3.26
N LEU A 160 0.09 -15.85 3.95
CA LEU A 160 0.08 -15.89 5.41
C LEU A 160 1.27 -15.14 6.00
N GLU A 161 2.47 -15.34 5.47
CA GLU A 161 3.72 -14.71 5.92
C GLU A 161 3.71 -13.20 5.71
N THR A 162 3.25 -12.75 4.56
CA THR A 162 3.19 -11.31 4.22
C THR A 162 1.93 -10.65 4.75
N SER A 163 0.92 -11.43 5.13
CA SER A 163 -0.44 -10.96 5.43
C SER A 163 -0.98 -10.10 4.29
N SER A 164 -0.68 -10.47 3.04
CA SER A 164 -1.00 -9.73 1.82
C SER A 164 -1.11 -10.69 0.63
N PHE A 165 -1.90 -10.29 -0.37
CA PHE A 165 -2.04 -10.99 -1.65
C PHE A 165 -1.25 -10.31 -2.78
N GLU A 166 -0.41 -9.33 -2.45
CA GLU A 166 0.37 -8.59 -3.45
C GLU A 166 1.41 -9.45 -4.14
N ILE A 167 2.02 -10.40 -3.43
CA ILE A 167 2.96 -11.35 -4.00
C ILE A 167 2.19 -12.42 -4.77
N ARG A 168 2.21 -12.30 -6.10
CA ARG A 168 1.51 -13.20 -7.01
C ARG A 168 2.29 -14.47 -7.29
N ASP A 169 3.61 -14.37 -7.37
CA ASP A 169 4.53 -15.48 -7.57
C ASP A 169 5.86 -15.20 -6.87
N SER A 170 6.25 -16.10 -5.97
CA SER A 170 7.51 -15.99 -5.22
C SER A 170 8.57 -16.98 -5.70
N MET A 171 8.25 -17.83 -6.66
CA MET A 171 9.13 -18.91 -7.11
C MET A 171 9.83 -18.63 -8.44
N CYS A 172 9.40 -17.57 -9.17
CA CYS A 172 10.03 -17.18 -10.42
C CYS A 172 11.39 -16.54 -10.16
N GLY A 173 12.46 -17.10 -10.73
CA GLY A 173 13.83 -16.57 -10.61
C GLY A 173 14.10 -15.38 -11.54
N PHE A 174 13.20 -15.06 -12.47
CA PHE A 174 13.36 -13.96 -13.41
C PHE A 174 13.02 -12.62 -12.77
N ARG A 175 14.03 -11.93 -12.22
CA ARG A 175 13.84 -10.76 -11.34
C ARG A 175 14.91 -9.70 -11.54
N VAL A 176 14.51 -8.43 -11.39
CA VAL A 176 15.44 -7.30 -11.26
C VAL A 176 15.49 -6.89 -9.79
N TYR A 177 16.65 -7.09 -9.18
CA TYR A 177 16.91 -6.71 -7.79
C TYR A 177 17.45 -5.29 -7.70
N PRO A 178 16.87 -4.41 -6.85
CA PRO A 178 17.52 -3.17 -6.43
C PRO A 178 18.64 -3.52 -5.45
N LEU A 179 19.91 -3.37 -5.89
CA LEU A 179 21.07 -3.89 -5.13
C LEU A 179 21.20 -3.27 -3.75
N ALA A 180 20.94 -1.97 -3.59
CA ALA A 180 21.11 -1.29 -2.31
C ALA A 180 20.27 -1.95 -1.18
N SER A 181 18.96 -2.10 -1.39
CA SER A 181 18.08 -2.70 -0.39
C SER A 181 18.27 -4.21 -0.25
N THR A 182 18.66 -4.88 -1.35
CA THR A 182 18.90 -6.32 -1.33
C THR A 182 20.16 -6.66 -0.54
N LEU A 183 21.24 -5.91 -0.70
CA LEU A 183 22.47 -6.11 0.07
C LEU A 183 22.27 -5.77 1.54
N GLU A 184 21.55 -4.70 1.86
CA GLU A 184 21.19 -4.40 3.25
C GLU A 184 20.48 -5.59 3.93
N LEU A 185 19.60 -6.29 3.20
CA LEU A 185 18.97 -7.50 3.69
C LEU A 185 19.98 -8.64 3.88
N LEU A 186 20.82 -8.91 2.87
CA LEU A 186 21.81 -10.00 2.89
C LEU A 186 22.88 -9.81 3.98
N ASP A 187 23.20 -8.56 4.35
CA ASP A 187 24.14 -8.25 5.43
C ASP A 187 23.51 -8.44 6.81
N ARG A 188 22.22 -8.22 6.94
CA ARG A 188 21.52 -8.37 8.22
C ARG A 188 21.02 -9.78 8.50
N ARG A 189 20.85 -10.61 7.49
CA ARG A 189 20.21 -11.92 7.60
C ARG A 189 20.86 -12.95 6.67
N SER A 190 21.11 -14.13 7.21
CA SER A 190 21.43 -15.29 6.40
C SER A 190 20.14 -15.86 5.80
N LEU A 191 20.08 -15.96 4.48
CA LEU A 191 18.96 -16.51 3.73
C LEU A 191 19.22 -17.97 3.35
N GLY A 192 18.18 -18.66 2.91
CA GLY A 192 18.29 -19.98 2.31
C GLY A 192 19.30 -19.97 1.15
N GLN A 193 20.10 -21.03 1.03
CA GLN A 193 21.16 -21.09 0.01
C GLN A 193 20.75 -21.88 -1.25
N ARG A 194 19.59 -22.53 -1.24
CA ARG A 194 19.15 -23.39 -2.35
C ARG A 194 17.85 -22.87 -2.96
N MET A 195 16.89 -23.77 -3.23
CA MET A 195 15.61 -23.43 -3.88
C MET A 195 14.65 -22.62 -2.99
N ASP A 196 14.91 -22.58 -1.71
CA ASP A 196 14.19 -21.77 -0.71
C ASP A 196 14.52 -20.26 -0.79
N PHE A 197 15.66 -19.89 -1.41
CA PHE A 197 16.13 -18.51 -1.51
C PHE A 197 15.12 -17.59 -2.21
N ASP A 198 14.62 -17.98 -3.38
CA ASP A 198 13.80 -17.12 -4.23
C ASP A 198 12.52 -16.64 -3.51
N THR A 199 11.91 -17.53 -2.74
CA THR A 199 10.74 -17.17 -1.92
C THR A 199 11.14 -16.35 -0.70
N GLU A 200 12.18 -16.76 0.02
CA GLU A 200 12.60 -16.09 1.25
C GLU A 200 13.06 -14.64 1.00
N VAL A 201 13.88 -14.42 -0.02
CA VAL A 201 14.39 -13.07 -0.33
C VAL A 201 13.25 -12.10 -0.67
N MET A 202 12.27 -12.55 -1.44
CA MET A 202 11.10 -11.73 -1.81
C MET A 202 10.26 -11.39 -0.60
N VAL A 203 9.92 -12.37 0.26
CA VAL A 203 9.13 -12.13 1.48
C VAL A 203 9.86 -11.17 2.41
N ARG A 204 11.17 -11.32 2.59
CA ARG A 204 11.96 -10.46 3.48
C ARG A 204 12.14 -9.05 2.93
N LEU A 205 12.35 -8.89 1.61
CA LEU A 205 12.36 -7.56 0.98
C LEU A 205 11.00 -6.88 1.13
N TYR A 206 9.90 -7.61 0.94
CA TYR A 206 8.56 -7.10 1.19
C TYR A 206 8.37 -6.66 2.65
N TRP A 207 8.85 -7.43 3.63
CA TRP A 207 8.84 -7.03 5.04
C TRP A 207 9.73 -5.81 5.33
N ALA A 208 10.80 -5.62 4.56
CA ALA A 208 11.66 -4.43 4.64
C ALA A 208 11.02 -3.18 4.02
N GLY A 209 9.84 -3.32 3.37
CA GLY A 209 9.12 -2.22 2.73
C GLY A 209 9.50 -1.98 1.27
N VAL A 210 10.24 -2.90 0.65
CA VAL A 210 10.52 -2.87 -0.79
C VAL A 210 9.25 -3.25 -1.53
N ALA A 211 8.78 -2.38 -2.43
CA ALA A 211 7.64 -2.68 -3.28
C ALA A 211 7.98 -3.82 -4.25
N VAL A 212 7.05 -4.76 -4.45
CA VAL A 212 7.19 -5.85 -5.42
C VAL A 212 6.22 -5.63 -6.57
N ARG A 213 6.75 -5.64 -7.80
CA ARG A 213 5.97 -5.44 -9.01
C ARG A 213 6.10 -6.65 -9.92
N PHE A 214 4.99 -7.05 -10.55
CA PHE A 214 4.93 -8.25 -11.37
C PHE A 214 4.61 -7.91 -12.82
N LEU A 215 5.40 -8.49 -13.73
CA LEU A 215 5.15 -8.44 -15.18
C LEU A 215 4.83 -9.86 -15.69
N PRO A 216 3.78 -10.02 -16.50
CA PRO A 216 3.52 -11.30 -17.13
C PRO A 216 4.70 -11.71 -18.01
N THR A 217 5.26 -12.90 -17.80
CA THR A 217 6.37 -13.46 -18.56
C THR A 217 6.01 -14.85 -19.06
N ARG A 218 6.47 -15.18 -20.25
CA ARG A 218 6.28 -16.53 -20.81
C ARG A 218 7.37 -17.46 -20.27
N VAL A 219 6.99 -18.65 -19.86
CA VAL A 219 7.92 -19.71 -19.46
C VAL A 219 7.88 -20.81 -20.50
N ILE A 220 9.06 -21.15 -21.03
CA ILE A 220 9.24 -22.19 -22.05
C ILE A 220 9.86 -23.40 -21.36
N TYR A 221 9.25 -24.56 -21.49
CA TYR A 221 9.80 -25.81 -20.95
C TYR A 221 10.53 -26.56 -22.07
N PRO A 222 11.89 -26.52 -22.12
CA PRO A 222 12.63 -27.31 -23.12
C PRO A 222 12.45 -28.81 -22.83
N PRO A 223 12.29 -29.64 -23.85
CA PRO A 223 12.07 -31.08 -23.69
C PRO A 223 13.25 -31.81 -23.01
N ASP A 224 14.45 -31.26 -23.09
CA ASP A 224 15.68 -31.82 -22.54
C ASP A 224 16.14 -31.11 -21.24
N GLY A 225 15.25 -30.37 -20.57
CA GLY A 225 15.59 -29.58 -19.38
C GLY A 225 16.02 -30.43 -18.20
N LEU A 226 17.28 -30.29 -17.76
CA LEU A 226 17.79 -30.89 -16.53
C LEU A 226 17.28 -30.11 -15.32
N SER A 227 16.60 -30.77 -14.41
CA SER A 227 16.17 -30.19 -13.12
C SER A 227 17.00 -30.73 -11.98
N HIS A 228 17.67 -29.86 -11.24
CA HIS A 228 18.42 -30.20 -10.02
C HIS A 228 17.55 -30.18 -8.76
N PHE A 229 16.22 -30.12 -8.88
CA PHE A 229 15.28 -30.11 -7.77
C PHE A 229 15.17 -31.50 -7.12
N ASP A 230 15.64 -31.64 -5.87
CA ASP A 230 15.43 -32.83 -5.05
C ASP A 230 14.09 -32.75 -4.34
N VAL A 231 13.12 -33.57 -4.80
CA VAL A 231 11.72 -33.53 -4.33
C VAL A 231 11.61 -33.63 -2.79
N TRP A 232 12.40 -34.47 -2.13
CA TRP A 232 12.31 -34.63 -0.69
C TRP A 232 13.07 -33.56 0.09
N ARG A 233 14.32 -33.33 -0.27
CA ARG A 233 15.20 -32.41 0.47
C ARG A 233 14.78 -30.96 0.28
N ASP A 234 14.42 -30.57 -0.95
CA ASP A 234 14.06 -29.19 -1.22
C ASP A 234 12.66 -28.86 -0.69
N ASN A 235 11.68 -29.78 -0.78
CA ASN A 235 10.38 -29.57 -0.14
C ASN A 235 10.48 -29.48 1.39
N LEU A 236 11.36 -30.28 2.03
CA LEU A 236 11.58 -30.14 3.46
C LEU A 236 12.20 -28.80 3.84
N ARG A 237 13.18 -28.31 3.05
CA ARG A 237 13.80 -26.99 3.25
C ARG A 237 12.79 -25.86 3.04
N ILE A 238 12.01 -25.92 1.97
CA ILE A 238 10.95 -24.95 1.66
C ILE A 238 9.91 -24.94 2.80
N SER A 239 9.47 -26.11 3.26
CA SER A 239 8.52 -26.21 4.38
C SER A 239 9.09 -25.62 5.68
N TRP A 240 10.38 -25.89 5.96
CA TRP A 240 11.07 -25.32 7.11
C TRP A 240 11.22 -23.80 6.99
N MET A 241 11.56 -23.29 5.80
CA MET A 241 11.64 -21.86 5.51
C MET A 241 10.29 -21.19 5.77
N HIS A 242 9.19 -21.74 5.24
CA HIS A 242 7.84 -21.22 5.49
C HIS A 242 7.49 -21.25 6.99
N THR A 243 7.76 -22.35 7.68
CA THR A 243 7.52 -22.46 9.12
C THR A 243 8.27 -21.37 9.88
N ARG A 244 9.56 -21.17 9.56
CA ARG A 244 10.40 -20.14 10.18
C ARG A 244 9.85 -18.73 9.90
N LEU A 245 9.47 -18.42 8.66
CA LEU A 245 8.90 -17.12 8.29
C LEU A 245 7.57 -16.85 9.00
N VAL A 246 6.69 -17.85 9.09
CA VAL A 246 5.44 -17.74 9.85
C VAL A 246 5.70 -17.51 11.33
N CYS A 247 6.62 -18.28 11.94
CA CYS A 247 7.00 -18.10 13.34
C CYS A 247 7.62 -16.72 13.58
N GLU A 248 8.54 -16.27 12.73
CA GLU A 248 9.10 -14.91 12.82
C GLU A 248 8.02 -13.86 12.69
N ARG A 249 7.07 -14.03 11.77
CA ARG A 249 5.94 -13.13 11.60
C ARG A 249 5.04 -13.11 12.82
N MET A 250 4.73 -14.27 13.40
CA MET A 250 3.93 -14.37 14.63
C MET A 250 4.65 -13.71 15.82
N LEU A 251 5.96 -13.94 15.97
CA LEU A 251 6.75 -13.30 17.03
C LEU A 251 6.83 -11.78 16.85
N ASP A 252 7.02 -11.28 15.64
CA ASP A 252 6.94 -9.84 15.33
C ASP A 252 5.54 -9.27 15.66
N LEU A 253 4.49 -10.05 15.44
CA LEU A 253 3.12 -9.68 15.75
C LEU A 253 2.82 -9.69 17.25
N THR A 254 3.41 -10.64 18.01
CA THR A 254 3.11 -10.81 19.45
C THR A 254 4.01 -9.98 20.36
N TRP A 255 5.30 -9.85 20.05
CA TRP A 255 6.31 -9.25 20.93
C TRP A 255 6.70 -7.81 20.54
N GLY A 256 6.12 -7.28 19.46
CA GLY A 256 6.18 -5.84 19.13
C GLY A 256 7.57 -5.24 19.18
N ARG A 257 8.60 -5.93 18.62
CA ARG A 257 9.93 -5.32 18.50
C ARG A 257 9.83 -4.07 17.64
N CYS A 258 10.29 -2.99 18.24
CA CYS A 258 10.34 -1.63 17.72
C CYS A 258 10.85 -1.62 16.26
N ARG A 259 9.94 -1.66 15.30
CA ARG A 259 10.24 -1.35 13.91
C ARG A 259 9.75 0.05 13.62
N ARG A 260 10.55 0.82 12.88
CA ARG A 260 10.30 2.19 12.42
C ARG A 260 8.81 2.45 12.22
N ARG A 261 8.29 3.49 12.89
CA ARG A 261 6.91 3.96 12.77
C ARG A 261 6.71 4.46 11.34
N LEU A 262 6.18 3.60 10.46
CA LEU A 262 5.81 4.01 9.11
C LEU A 262 4.56 4.89 9.20
N HIS A 263 4.60 6.04 8.53
CA HIS A 263 3.43 6.91 8.39
C HIS A 263 2.27 6.13 7.75
N TRP A 264 1.03 6.42 8.16
CA TRP A 264 -0.18 5.70 7.74
C TRP A 264 -0.33 5.56 6.21
N SER A 265 0.13 6.53 5.43
CA SER A 265 0.03 6.54 3.96
C SER A 265 1.02 5.62 3.24
N ARG A 266 2.09 5.19 3.94
CA ARG A 266 3.03 4.17 3.45
C ARG A 266 2.62 2.77 3.85
N THR A 267 1.47 2.63 4.54
CA THR A 267 0.90 1.34 4.88
C THR A 267 0.12 0.86 3.67
N PRO A 268 0.53 -0.22 2.97
CA PRO A 268 -0.22 -0.75 1.82
C PRO A 268 -1.64 -1.13 2.26
N GLU A 269 -2.62 -0.79 1.42
CA GLU A 269 -4.01 -1.19 1.65
C GLU A 269 -4.09 -2.71 1.67
N ARG A 270 -4.48 -3.26 2.82
CA ARG A 270 -4.67 -4.69 3.01
C ARG A 270 -6.05 -5.09 2.48
N GLY A 271 -6.14 -5.39 1.22
CA GLY A 271 -7.39 -5.89 0.63
C GLY A 271 -7.17 -6.26 -0.83
N ALA A 272 -7.41 -7.50 -1.18
CA ALA A 272 -7.42 -7.91 -2.57
C ALA A 272 -8.75 -7.53 -3.22
N GLN A 273 -8.71 -7.07 -4.46
CA GLN A 273 -9.89 -6.76 -5.27
C GLN A 273 -10.95 -7.90 -5.26
N TRP A 274 -10.48 -9.16 -5.24
CA TRP A 274 -11.37 -10.33 -5.16
C TRP A 274 -12.11 -10.41 -3.82
N GLY A 275 -11.49 -9.99 -2.71
CA GLY A 275 -12.15 -9.95 -1.40
C GLY A 275 -13.30 -8.95 -1.38
N LEU A 276 -13.11 -7.78 -2.00
CA LEU A 276 -14.18 -6.80 -2.19
C LEU A 276 -15.29 -7.36 -3.07
N ASN A 277 -14.94 -8.00 -4.18
CA ASN A 277 -15.90 -8.63 -5.09
C ASN A 277 -16.63 -9.78 -4.41
N PHE A 278 -15.95 -10.58 -3.58
CA PHE A 278 -16.57 -11.64 -2.78
C PHE A 278 -17.57 -11.07 -1.76
N MET A 279 -17.22 -10.00 -1.07
CA MET A 279 -18.11 -9.34 -0.12
C MET A 279 -19.33 -8.72 -0.82
N LEU A 280 -19.14 -8.13 -2.00
CA LEU A 280 -20.23 -7.65 -2.85
C LEU A 280 -21.15 -8.81 -3.28
N TRP A 281 -20.57 -9.93 -3.72
CA TRP A 281 -21.32 -11.13 -4.08
C TRP A 281 -22.10 -11.71 -2.88
N CYS A 282 -21.50 -11.76 -1.69
CA CYS A 282 -22.19 -12.15 -0.46
C CYS A 282 -23.38 -11.23 -0.16
N TYR A 283 -23.19 -9.92 -0.35
CA TYR A 283 -24.26 -8.95 -0.17
C TYR A 283 -25.41 -9.15 -1.17
N ASP A 284 -25.07 -9.33 -2.45
CA ASP A 284 -26.05 -9.52 -3.51
C ASP A 284 -26.83 -10.83 -3.37
N THR A 285 -26.16 -11.90 -2.88
CA THR A 285 -26.76 -13.24 -2.79
C THR A 285 -27.54 -13.44 -1.49
N PHE A 286 -27.01 -13.00 -0.37
CA PHE A 286 -27.53 -13.29 0.98
C PHE A 286 -28.09 -12.06 1.69
N GLY A 287 -28.02 -10.89 1.04
CA GLY A 287 -28.46 -9.62 1.61
C GLY A 287 -27.63 -9.17 2.81
N ARG A 288 -28.11 -8.12 3.50
CA ARG A 288 -27.42 -7.50 4.64
C ARG A 288 -27.10 -8.47 5.78
N ARG A 289 -28.00 -9.39 6.11
CA ARG A 289 -27.80 -10.36 7.22
C ARG A 289 -26.71 -11.39 6.88
N GLY A 290 -26.71 -11.91 5.66
CA GLY A 290 -25.68 -12.85 5.20
C GLY A 290 -24.31 -12.20 5.12
N PHE A 291 -24.25 -10.97 4.62
CA PHE A 291 -23.02 -10.19 4.63
C PHE A 291 -22.44 -9.99 6.04
N GLN A 292 -23.28 -9.63 7.02
CA GLN A 292 -22.85 -9.47 8.41
C GLN A 292 -22.21 -10.75 8.96
N LEU A 293 -22.76 -11.93 8.65
CA LEU A 293 -22.15 -13.20 9.06
C LEU A 293 -20.79 -13.42 8.42
N CYS A 294 -20.63 -13.11 7.13
CA CYS A 294 -19.34 -13.20 6.43
C CYS A 294 -18.32 -12.15 6.91
N LEU A 295 -18.79 -11.02 7.45
CA LEU A 295 -17.94 -9.95 7.93
C LEU A 295 -17.13 -10.37 9.18
N TYR A 296 -17.70 -11.18 10.08
CA TYR A 296 -17.02 -11.60 11.31
C TYR A 296 -15.68 -12.30 11.09
N PRO A 297 -15.54 -13.34 10.26
CA PRO A 297 -14.26 -13.98 10.01
C PRO A 297 -13.28 -13.05 9.29
N VAL A 298 -13.75 -12.20 8.39
CA VAL A 298 -12.91 -11.21 7.69
C VAL A 298 -12.35 -10.20 8.69
N ILE A 299 -13.19 -9.66 9.56
CA ILE A 299 -12.76 -8.72 10.60
C ILE A 299 -11.85 -9.40 11.63
N ALA A 300 -12.15 -10.65 12.01
CA ALA A 300 -11.27 -11.41 12.91
C ALA A 300 -9.86 -11.56 12.32
N TYR A 301 -9.77 -11.88 11.03
CA TYR A 301 -8.48 -11.94 10.32
C TYR A 301 -7.74 -10.59 10.38
N PHE A 302 -8.38 -9.47 10.01
CA PHE A 302 -7.75 -8.15 10.03
C PHE A 302 -7.39 -7.70 11.45
N TRP A 303 -8.22 -8.02 12.44
CA TRP A 303 -7.97 -7.70 13.85
C TRP A 303 -6.80 -8.50 14.42
N LEU A 304 -6.70 -9.80 14.10
CA LEU A 304 -5.60 -10.66 14.51
C LEU A 304 -4.28 -10.23 13.87
N THR A 305 -4.28 -9.95 12.57
CA THR A 305 -3.07 -9.59 11.81
C THR A 305 -2.70 -8.11 11.90
N GLY A 306 -3.66 -7.23 12.21
CA GLY A 306 -3.51 -5.78 12.30
C GLY A 306 -3.09 -5.27 13.68
N VAL A 307 -1.95 -5.71 14.21
CA VAL A 307 -1.52 -5.37 15.59
C VAL A 307 -1.39 -3.86 15.83
N ARG A 308 -0.86 -3.11 14.85
CA ARG A 308 -0.72 -1.64 14.96
C ARG A 308 -2.08 -0.97 15.02
N GLN A 309 -2.96 -1.33 14.09
CA GLN A 309 -4.33 -0.82 14.01
C GLN A 309 -5.11 -1.16 15.28
N ARG A 310 -4.92 -2.38 15.81
CA ARG A 310 -5.52 -2.82 17.06
C ARG A 310 -5.03 -2.00 18.25
N ARG A 311 -3.72 -1.72 18.34
CA ARG A 311 -3.13 -0.87 19.40
C ARG A 311 -3.69 0.55 19.33
N ALA A 312 -3.70 1.15 18.15
CA ALA A 312 -4.26 2.48 17.93
C ALA A 312 -5.75 2.54 18.33
N SER A 313 -6.53 1.54 17.92
CA SER A 313 -7.93 1.41 18.31
C SER A 313 -8.09 1.27 19.84
N THR A 314 -7.25 0.46 20.50
CA THR A 314 -7.29 0.27 21.95
C THR A 314 -6.91 1.56 22.69
N GLU A 315 -5.86 2.24 22.25
CA GLU A 315 -5.44 3.52 22.83
C GLU A 315 -6.53 4.58 22.72
N TYR A 316 -7.13 4.72 21.53
CA TYR A 316 -8.23 5.65 21.32
C TYR A 316 -9.39 5.40 22.29
N LEU A 317 -9.87 4.15 22.37
CA LEU A 317 -11.00 3.78 23.24
C LEU A 317 -10.67 4.01 24.71
N GLN A 318 -9.47 3.67 25.18
CA GLN A 318 -9.01 3.93 26.53
C GLN A 318 -8.97 5.42 26.85
N ARG A 319 -8.42 6.26 25.95
CA ARG A 319 -8.39 7.71 26.12
C ARG A 319 -9.80 8.30 26.23
N LEU A 320 -10.69 7.85 25.35
CA LEU A 320 -12.09 8.28 25.33
C LEU A 320 -12.82 7.90 26.64
N GLU A 321 -12.64 6.68 27.13
CA GLU A 321 -13.22 6.22 28.39
C GLU A 321 -12.66 6.99 29.60
N ASN A 322 -11.35 7.19 29.67
CA ASN A 322 -10.70 7.97 30.74
C ASN A 322 -11.17 9.43 30.72
N PHE A 323 -11.27 10.04 29.54
CA PHE A 323 -11.76 11.41 29.38
C PHE A 323 -13.21 11.56 29.82
N ALA A 324 -14.08 10.64 29.46
CA ALA A 324 -15.48 10.61 29.86
C ALA A 324 -15.62 10.42 31.37
N ALA A 325 -14.91 9.46 31.93
CA ALA A 325 -14.92 9.19 33.38
C ALA A 325 -14.45 10.40 34.20
N ALA A 326 -13.36 11.06 33.78
CA ALA A 326 -12.83 12.24 34.48
C ALA A 326 -13.81 13.44 34.48
N ARG A 327 -14.77 13.46 33.57
CA ARG A 327 -15.78 14.53 33.43
C ARG A 327 -17.20 14.13 33.80
N GLY A 328 -17.41 12.90 34.30
CA GLY A 328 -18.72 12.38 34.65
C GLY A 328 -19.64 12.21 33.42
N ILE A 329 -19.09 12.05 32.22
CA ILE A 329 -19.86 11.89 30.99
C ILE A 329 -20.26 10.42 30.85
N THR A 330 -21.57 10.17 30.73
CA THR A 330 -22.09 8.82 30.48
C THR A 330 -21.98 8.48 28.99
N LEU A 331 -21.18 7.47 28.68
CA LEU A 331 -21.03 6.96 27.31
C LEU A 331 -22.20 6.01 26.95
N PRO A 332 -22.51 5.82 25.65
CA PRO A 332 -23.49 4.84 25.20
C PRO A 332 -23.23 3.44 25.77
N ALA A 333 -24.29 2.69 26.04
CA ALA A 333 -24.22 1.37 26.70
C ALA A 333 -23.64 0.23 25.81
N GLU A 334 -23.07 0.56 24.67
CA GLU A 334 -22.45 -0.43 23.76
C GLU A 334 -21.11 -0.95 24.30
N PRO A 335 -20.83 -2.27 24.19
CA PRO A 335 -19.52 -2.80 24.54
C PRO A 335 -18.43 -2.18 23.67
N ARG A 336 -17.46 -1.51 24.28
CA ARG A 336 -16.34 -0.85 23.61
C ARG A 336 -15.11 -1.75 23.67
N SER A 337 -14.82 -2.40 22.54
CA SER A 337 -13.60 -3.17 22.37
C SER A 337 -12.98 -2.89 21.00
N SER A 338 -11.67 -3.07 20.90
CA SER A 338 -10.97 -2.91 19.63
C SER A 338 -11.57 -3.80 18.52
N PHE A 339 -12.01 -5.04 18.83
CA PHE A 339 -12.68 -5.90 17.87
C PHE A 339 -14.02 -5.31 17.38
N ARG A 340 -14.82 -4.78 18.28
CA ARG A 340 -16.07 -4.11 17.91
C ARG A 340 -15.85 -2.85 17.10
N HIS A 341 -14.79 -2.10 17.38
CA HIS A 341 -14.40 -0.94 16.58
C HIS A 341 -14.06 -1.33 15.14
N PHE A 342 -13.30 -2.43 14.94
CA PHE A 342 -13.04 -2.98 13.60
C PHE A 342 -14.32 -3.48 12.92
N LEU A 343 -15.19 -4.16 13.66
CA LEU A 343 -16.47 -4.64 13.12
C LEU A 343 -17.34 -3.47 12.65
N ARG A 344 -17.38 -2.41 13.44
CA ARG A 344 -18.11 -1.18 13.12
C ARG A 344 -17.59 -0.51 11.85
N PHE A 345 -16.27 -0.47 11.66
CA PHE A 345 -15.68 -0.02 10.40
C PHE A 345 -16.15 -0.86 9.20
N GLY A 346 -16.16 -2.20 9.34
CA GLY A 346 -16.68 -3.09 8.29
C GLY A 346 -18.16 -2.86 8.00
N GLU A 347 -18.98 -2.61 9.01
CA GLU A 347 -20.40 -2.25 8.84
C GLU A 347 -20.55 -0.90 8.15
N ALA A 348 -19.72 0.09 8.47
CA ALA A 348 -19.73 1.41 7.81
C ALA A 348 -19.36 1.29 6.32
N MET A 349 -18.42 0.40 5.95
CA MET A 349 -18.14 0.10 4.54
C MET A 349 -19.35 -0.47 3.80
N LEU A 350 -20.14 -1.34 4.47
CA LEU A 350 -21.39 -1.84 3.92
C LEU A 350 -22.42 -0.71 3.75
N ASP A 351 -22.56 0.13 4.77
CA ASP A 351 -23.50 1.26 4.72
C ASP A 351 -23.15 2.23 3.58
N LYS A 352 -21.84 2.43 3.28
CA LYS A 352 -21.38 3.16 2.07
C LYS A 352 -21.87 2.52 0.77
N LEU A 353 -21.70 1.21 0.63
CA LEU A 353 -22.16 0.48 -0.55
C LEU A 353 -23.68 0.57 -0.73
N ALA A 354 -24.45 0.38 0.36
CA ALA A 354 -25.89 0.55 0.36
C ALA A 354 -26.32 1.98 -0.01
N GLY A 355 -25.57 2.99 0.49
CA GLY A 355 -25.75 4.39 0.13
C GLY A 355 -25.52 4.66 -1.35
N TRP A 356 -24.48 4.05 -1.96
CA TRP A 356 -24.19 4.19 -3.40
C TRP A 356 -25.29 3.57 -4.27
N ARG A 357 -25.87 2.47 -3.83
CA ARG A 357 -27.01 1.81 -4.52
C ARG A 357 -28.34 2.54 -4.31
N GLY A 358 -28.38 3.56 -3.45
CA GLY A 358 -29.61 4.28 -3.13
C GLY A 358 -30.56 3.50 -2.20
N GLU A 359 -30.05 2.46 -1.52
CA GLU A 359 -30.83 1.63 -0.60
C GLU A 359 -31.09 2.33 0.75
N ILE A 360 -30.26 3.34 1.10
CA ILE A 360 -30.50 4.18 2.28
C ILE A 360 -31.57 5.20 1.92
N ARG A 361 -32.78 4.98 2.45
CA ARG A 361 -33.90 5.89 2.24
C ARG A 361 -33.78 7.13 3.11
N HIS A 362 -34.27 8.26 2.61
CA HIS A 362 -34.25 9.55 3.31
C HIS A 362 -34.89 9.47 4.72
N GLU A 363 -35.94 8.65 4.86
CA GLU A 363 -36.65 8.42 6.13
C GLU A 363 -35.79 7.76 7.23
N GLN A 364 -34.64 7.14 6.84
CA GLN A 364 -33.72 6.49 7.75
C GLN A 364 -32.62 7.43 8.24
N VAL A 365 -32.54 8.65 7.70
CA VAL A 365 -31.52 9.65 7.99
C VAL A 365 -32.17 10.84 8.70
N GLU A 366 -31.81 11.03 9.95
CA GLU A 366 -32.24 12.18 10.76
C GLU A 366 -31.20 13.31 10.64
N LEU A 367 -31.62 14.47 10.10
CA LEU A 367 -30.75 15.65 10.02
C LEU A 367 -30.88 16.49 11.29
N ILE A 368 -29.75 16.84 11.88
CA ILE A 368 -29.64 17.70 13.06
C ILE A 368 -28.78 18.91 12.68
N ASP A 369 -29.40 20.06 12.46
CA ASP A 369 -28.76 21.20 11.82
C ASP A 369 -29.04 22.59 12.43
N ASN A 370 -29.83 22.72 13.46
CA ASN A 370 -30.20 24.01 14.05
C ASN A 370 -30.68 25.07 13.03
N GLY A 371 -31.27 24.64 11.90
CA GLY A 371 -31.77 25.53 10.85
C GLY A 371 -30.71 25.96 9.82
N ALA A 372 -29.46 25.58 9.96
CA ALA A 372 -28.38 25.95 9.03
C ALA A 372 -28.60 25.40 7.62
N TYR A 373 -29.10 24.17 7.55
CA TYR A 373 -29.41 23.52 6.29
C TYR A 373 -30.62 24.17 5.58
N GLN A 374 -31.64 24.56 6.35
CA GLN A 374 -32.78 25.28 5.81
C GLN A 374 -32.36 26.61 5.22
N ALA A 375 -31.47 27.36 5.88
CA ALA A 375 -30.93 28.60 5.38
C ALA A 375 -30.19 28.44 4.03
N LEU A 376 -29.44 27.33 3.85
CA LEU A 376 -28.79 27.02 2.58
C LEU A 376 -29.77 26.63 1.46
N ARG A 377 -30.93 26.04 1.80
CA ARG A 377 -32.00 25.79 0.81
C ARG A 377 -32.62 27.07 0.31
N GLU A 378 -32.80 28.05 1.18
CA GLU A 378 -33.39 29.35 0.83
C GLU A 378 -32.43 30.23 0.05
N ARG A 379 -31.11 30.09 0.34
CA ARG A 379 -30.04 30.85 -0.33
C ARG A 379 -28.89 29.90 -0.69
N PRO A 380 -29.00 29.19 -1.83
CA PRO A 380 -27.96 28.29 -2.30
C PRO A 380 -26.63 29.03 -2.51
N GLN A 381 -25.55 28.51 -1.95
CA GLN A 381 -24.20 29.04 -2.11
C GLN A 381 -23.18 27.89 -1.99
N GLY A 382 -21.99 28.13 -2.55
CA GLY A 382 -20.86 27.24 -2.34
C GLY A 382 -20.38 27.26 -0.90
N ILE A 383 -20.18 26.11 -0.32
CA ILE A 383 -19.72 25.96 1.06
C ILE A 383 -18.52 25.00 1.15
N LEU A 384 -17.72 25.19 2.16
CA LEU A 384 -16.67 24.28 2.51
C LEU A 384 -17.08 23.44 3.71
N ILE A 385 -16.95 22.12 3.61
CA ILE A 385 -17.24 21.19 4.69
C ILE A 385 -15.90 20.65 5.21
N LEU A 386 -15.61 20.91 6.48
CA LEU A 386 -14.53 20.24 7.21
C LEU A 386 -15.10 18.96 7.82
N GLY A 387 -14.80 17.84 7.17
CA GLY A 387 -15.15 16.51 7.65
C GLY A 387 -14.05 15.88 8.49
N SER A 388 -14.30 14.65 8.90
CA SER A 388 -13.35 13.80 9.65
C SER A 388 -13.52 12.34 9.25
N HIS A 389 -12.67 11.46 9.77
CA HIS A 389 -12.87 9.99 9.67
C HIS A 389 -13.85 9.47 10.73
N LEU A 390 -14.68 10.33 11.31
CA LEU A 390 -15.75 9.99 12.23
C LEU A 390 -17.05 9.78 11.45
N GLY A 391 -17.53 8.55 11.44
CA GLY A 391 -18.76 8.17 10.78
C GLY A 391 -18.63 8.05 9.25
N ASP A 392 -19.73 8.31 8.55
CA ASP A 392 -19.82 8.16 7.11
C ASP A 392 -20.10 9.51 6.41
N LEU A 393 -19.08 10.03 5.73
CA LEU A 393 -19.19 11.25 4.92
C LEU A 393 -20.10 11.06 3.68
N GLU A 394 -20.37 9.80 3.25
CA GLU A 394 -21.30 9.55 2.13
C GLU A 394 -22.75 9.92 2.47
N LEU A 395 -23.07 10.05 3.75
CA LEU A 395 -24.37 10.59 4.17
C LEU A 395 -24.55 12.08 3.77
N CYS A 396 -23.43 12.81 3.50
CA CYS A 396 -23.46 14.14 2.88
C CYS A 396 -24.22 14.13 1.56
N ARG A 397 -24.11 13.04 0.82
CA ARG A 397 -24.77 12.89 -0.47
C ARG A 397 -26.30 12.73 -0.33
N ALA A 398 -26.75 12.10 0.75
CA ALA A 398 -28.19 12.06 1.04
C ALA A 398 -28.74 13.47 1.28
N LEU A 399 -27.95 14.35 1.89
CA LEU A 399 -28.29 15.76 2.08
C LEU A 399 -28.24 16.54 0.77
N SER A 400 -27.21 16.35 -0.07
CA SER A 400 -27.09 17.10 -1.34
C SER A 400 -28.25 16.82 -2.30
N ARG A 401 -28.80 15.60 -2.30
CA ARG A 401 -30.00 15.24 -3.09
C ARG A 401 -31.25 16.02 -2.68
N SER A 402 -31.42 16.28 -1.39
CA SER A 402 -32.58 17.02 -0.90
C SER A 402 -32.45 18.54 -1.12
N LEU A 403 -31.27 19.04 -1.47
CA LEU A 403 -31.00 20.44 -1.85
C LEU A 403 -31.07 20.71 -3.36
N GLY A 404 -31.63 19.80 -4.16
CA GLY A 404 -31.75 20.01 -5.61
C GLY A 404 -30.50 19.62 -6.40
N GLN A 405 -29.77 18.59 -5.98
CA GLN A 405 -28.64 18.00 -6.68
C GLN A 405 -27.34 18.86 -6.68
N VAL A 406 -27.01 19.47 -5.56
CA VAL A 406 -25.71 20.15 -5.42
C VAL A 406 -24.55 19.18 -5.64
N THR A 407 -23.59 19.56 -6.47
CA THR A 407 -22.36 18.78 -6.70
C THR A 407 -21.45 18.88 -5.48
N VAL A 408 -21.01 17.74 -4.98
CA VAL A 408 -20.07 17.62 -3.84
C VAL A 408 -18.70 17.21 -4.36
N ASN A 409 -17.68 18.01 -4.10
CA ASN A 409 -16.30 17.76 -4.47
C ASN A 409 -15.50 17.36 -3.24
N ALA A 410 -15.11 16.09 -3.13
CA ALA A 410 -14.30 15.61 -2.02
C ALA A 410 -12.83 15.54 -2.40
N LEU A 411 -11.97 16.20 -1.59
CA LEU A 411 -10.53 16.18 -1.79
C LEU A 411 -9.92 14.90 -1.19
N VAL A 412 -9.24 14.11 -2.03
CA VAL A 412 -8.62 12.85 -1.60
C VAL A 412 -7.15 12.80 -1.98
N PHE A 413 -6.34 12.25 -1.06
CA PHE A 413 -4.87 12.13 -1.20
C PHE A 413 -4.44 10.70 -1.56
N THR A 414 -5.15 10.01 -2.45
CA THR A 414 -4.84 8.63 -2.84
C THR A 414 -4.63 8.50 -4.34
N ASP A 415 -3.67 7.66 -4.75
CA ASP A 415 -3.44 7.34 -6.16
C ASP A 415 -4.58 6.50 -6.80
N HIS A 416 -5.61 6.16 -6.02
CA HIS A 416 -6.71 5.30 -6.44
C HIS A 416 -8.02 6.04 -6.71
N ALA A 417 -8.05 7.36 -6.60
CA ALA A 417 -9.26 8.18 -6.81
C ALA A 417 -9.91 7.95 -8.18
N GLU A 418 -9.12 7.79 -9.24
CA GLU A 418 -9.65 7.52 -10.59
C GLU A 418 -10.34 6.15 -10.71
N ARG A 419 -9.80 5.12 -10.05
CA ARG A 419 -10.42 3.78 -10.03
C ARG A 419 -11.72 3.81 -9.24
N PHE A 420 -11.71 4.52 -8.13
CA PHE A 420 -12.87 4.70 -7.27
C PHE A 420 -13.96 5.51 -7.96
N ASN A 421 -13.61 6.62 -8.65
CA ASN A 421 -14.56 7.40 -9.45
C ASN A 421 -15.20 6.55 -10.56
N ARG A 422 -14.43 5.71 -11.25
CA ARG A 422 -14.96 4.79 -12.26
C ARG A 422 -15.94 3.77 -11.66
N LEU A 423 -15.64 3.22 -10.49
CA LEU A 423 -16.54 2.32 -9.75
C LEU A 423 -17.82 3.04 -9.30
N LEU A 424 -17.70 4.26 -8.77
CA LEU A 424 -18.83 5.09 -8.38
C LEU A 424 -19.76 5.39 -9.56
N GLN A 425 -19.20 5.78 -10.69
CA GLN A 425 -19.96 6.06 -11.91
C GLN A 425 -20.62 4.80 -12.47
N ALA A 426 -19.96 3.64 -12.38
CA ALA A 426 -20.54 2.36 -12.82
C ALA A 426 -21.72 1.93 -11.93
N VAL A 427 -21.65 2.17 -10.61
CA VAL A 427 -22.69 1.77 -9.64
C VAL A 427 -23.83 2.81 -9.61
N ASN A 428 -23.53 4.09 -9.78
CA ASN A 428 -24.52 5.17 -9.76
C ASN A 428 -24.12 6.33 -10.68
N PRO A 429 -24.51 6.29 -11.96
CA PRO A 429 -24.21 7.35 -12.94
C PRO A 429 -24.75 8.74 -12.57
N GLN A 430 -25.74 8.81 -11.68
CA GLN A 430 -26.35 10.06 -11.22
C GLN A 430 -25.76 10.57 -9.90
N ALA A 431 -24.62 10.02 -9.46
CA ALA A 431 -23.96 10.46 -8.25
C ALA A 431 -23.31 11.85 -8.49
N ASN A 432 -23.82 12.88 -7.82
CA ASN A 432 -23.25 14.23 -7.83
C ASN A 432 -22.04 14.36 -6.89
N LEU A 433 -21.21 13.32 -6.79
CA LEU A 433 -19.97 13.29 -6.02
C LEU A 433 -18.78 13.18 -6.95
N GLN A 434 -17.86 14.13 -6.88
CA GLN A 434 -16.61 14.12 -7.60
C GLN A 434 -15.46 14.00 -6.60
N LEU A 435 -14.60 13.02 -6.79
CA LEU A 435 -13.35 12.92 -6.03
C LEU A 435 -12.27 13.68 -6.80
N ILE A 436 -11.72 14.70 -6.17
CA ILE A 436 -10.59 15.47 -6.70
C ILE A 436 -9.32 14.88 -6.11
N GLN A 437 -8.53 14.21 -6.95
CA GLN A 437 -7.24 13.67 -6.53
C GLN A 437 -6.22 14.78 -6.44
N VAL A 438 -5.55 14.86 -5.30
CA VAL A 438 -4.48 15.84 -5.07
C VAL A 438 -3.27 15.13 -4.48
N ARG A 439 -2.13 15.26 -5.14
CA ARG A 439 -0.84 14.79 -4.59
C ARG A 439 -0.27 15.81 -3.60
N GLU A 440 -0.38 17.09 -3.95
CA GLU A 440 -0.04 18.21 -3.07
C GLU A 440 -1.04 19.34 -3.27
N VAL A 441 -1.42 20.01 -2.18
CA VAL A 441 -2.26 21.22 -2.25
C VAL A 441 -1.38 22.39 -2.68
N GLY A 442 -1.47 22.75 -3.94
CA GLY A 442 -0.80 23.90 -4.55
C GLY A 442 -1.77 25.03 -4.89
N PRO A 443 -1.26 26.14 -5.47
CA PRO A 443 -2.09 27.24 -5.95
C PRO A 443 -3.16 26.80 -6.97
N GLU A 444 -2.82 25.90 -7.87
CA GLU A 444 -3.76 25.35 -8.88
C GLU A 444 -4.95 24.65 -8.23
N THR A 445 -4.72 23.87 -7.18
CA THR A 445 -5.78 23.22 -6.40
C THR A 445 -6.70 24.28 -5.76
N ALA A 446 -6.13 25.34 -5.19
CA ALA A 446 -6.91 26.39 -4.55
C ALA A 446 -7.78 27.14 -5.58
N ILE A 447 -7.25 27.42 -6.78
CA ILE A 447 -8.00 28.06 -7.88
C ILE A 447 -9.17 27.16 -8.30
N LEU A 448 -8.91 25.88 -8.58
CA LEU A 448 -9.95 24.93 -8.97
C LEU A 448 -11.07 24.84 -7.91
N LEU A 449 -10.72 24.73 -6.63
CA LEU A 449 -11.70 24.65 -5.56
C LEU A 449 -12.48 25.95 -5.38
N LYS A 450 -11.84 27.10 -5.62
CA LYS A 450 -12.50 28.40 -5.61
C LYS A 450 -13.53 28.52 -6.73
N GLU A 451 -13.21 28.11 -7.96
CA GLU A 451 -14.14 28.05 -9.09
C GLU A 451 -15.36 27.18 -8.77
N LYS A 452 -15.15 26.02 -8.12
CA LYS A 452 -16.23 25.14 -7.69
C LYS A 452 -17.16 25.81 -6.68
N LEU A 453 -16.58 26.46 -5.66
CA LEU A 453 -17.34 27.20 -4.64
C LEU A 453 -18.11 28.36 -5.24
N ASP A 454 -17.52 29.12 -6.18
CA ASP A 454 -18.17 30.24 -6.86
C ASP A 454 -19.30 29.77 -7.79
N ALA A 455 -19.24 28.54 -8.30
CA ALA A 455 -20.31 27.85 -9.01
C ALA A 455 -21.44 27.33 -8.10
N GLY A 456 -21.36 27.54 -6.78
CA GLY A 456 -22.36 27.07 -5.82
C GLY A 456 -22.17 25.60 -5.41
N GLU A 457 -21.07 24.96 -5.79
CA GLU A 457 -20.78 23.57 -5.43
C GLU A 457 -20.19 23.46 -4.02
N TRP A 458 -20.30 22.28 -3.41
CA TRP A 458 -19.73 22.01 -2.10
C TRP A 458 -18.35 21.38 -2.20
N VAL A 459 -17.45 21.80 -1.32
CA VAL A 459 -16.09 21.25 -1.22
C VAL A 459 -15.91 20.59 0.13
N VAL A 460 -15.48 19.34 0.15
CA VAL A 460 -15.23 18.55 1.38
C VAL A 460 -13.75 18.34 1.57
N LEU A 461 -13.23 18.75 2.73
CA LEU A 461 -11.88 18.56 3.20
C LEU A 461 -11.90 17.74 4.50
N VAL A 462 -10.90 16.88 4.71
CA VAL A 462 -10.76 16.11 5.95
C VAL A 462 -9.74 16.78 6.86
N GLY A 463 -10.15 17.07 8.11
CA GLY A 463 -9.36 17.86 9.07
C GLY A 463 -8.63 17.05 10.14
N ASP A 464 -8.75 15.71 10.18
CA ASP A 464 -8.24 14.86 11.26
C ASP A 464 -7.13 13.87 10.84
N ARG A 465 -6.51 14.05 9.66
CA ARG A 465 -5.34 13.26 9.24
C ARG A 465 -4.19 14.14 8.75
N THR A 466 -3.02 13.89 9.29
CA THR A 466 -1.78 14.56 8.88
C THR A 466 -1.29 14.05 7.51
N SER A 467 -0.78 14.96 6.67
CA SER A 467 -0.20 14.60 5.37
C SER A 467 1.19 13.97 5.52
N VAL A 468 1.52 13.00 4.66
CA VAL A 468 2.80 12.27 4.62
C VAL A 468 4.01 13.14 4.39
N THR A 469 3.85 14.13 3.53
CA THR A 469 4.97 14.90 2.98
C THR A 469 5.43 16.05 3.87
N ARG A 470 4.65 16.39 4.92
CA ARG A 470 4.90 17.59 5.74
C ARG A 470 4.60 17.38 7.22
N GLU A 471 5.25 16.42 7.86
CA GLU A 471 5.17 16.17 9.32
C GLU A 471 5.42 17.43 10.19
N LYS A 472 6.12 18.42 9.67
CA LYS A 472 6.41 19.69 10.35
C LYS A 472 5.27 20.72 10.32
N ARG A 473 4.13 20.42 9.67
CA ARG A 473 2.99 21.36 9.55
C ARG A 473 1.76 20.85 10.28
N VAL A 474 1.94 20.58 11.58
CA VAL A 474 0.87 20.21 12.49
C VAL A 474 0.64 21.29 13.52
N ILE A 475 -0.58 21.34 14.04
CA ILE A 475 -0.98 22.14 15.18
C ILE A 475 -1.37 21.17 16.29
N TRP A 476 -0.80 21.35 17.46
CA TRP A 476 -1.15 20.58 18.64
C TRP A 476 -2.40 21.16 19.27
N ALA A 477 -3.42 20.32 19.44
CA ALA A 477 -4.66 20.66 20.12
C ALA A 477 -5.02 19.59 21.14
N ASP A 478 -5.70 19.98 22.21
CA ASP A 478 -6.17 19.02 23.21
C ASP A 478 -7.32 18.19 22.66
N PHE A 479 -7.13 16.87 22.65
CA PHE A 479 -8.12 15.92 22.17
C PHE A 479 -8.15 14.68 23.05
N LEU A 480 -9.31 14.39 23.65
CA LEU A 480 -9.52 13.31 24.60
C LEU A 480 -8.51 13.30 25.77
N GLY A 481 -8.21 14.50 26.27
CA GLY A 481 -7.38 14.69 27.45
C GLY A 481 -5.87 14.63 27.22
N ALA A 482 -5.42 14.66 25.97
CA ALA A 482 -4.00 14.74 25.62
C ALA A 482 -3.77 15.59 24.36
N PRO A 483 -2.60 16.26 24.27
CA PRO A 483 -2.25 16.97 23.05
C PRO A 483 -2.15 16.00 21.86
N ALA A 484 -2.81 16.34 20.76
CA ALA A 484 -2.84 15.57 19.52
C ALA A 484 -2.47 16.45 18.31
N PRO A 485 -1.72 15.91 17.33
CA PRO A 485 -1.29 16.67 16.16
C PRO A 485 -2.38 16.69 15.08
N PHE A 486 -2.94 17.85 14.82
CA PHE A 486 -3.89 18.07 13.72
C PHE A 486 -3.19 18.71 12.51
N PRO A 487 -3.59 18.40 11.27
CA PRO A 487 -3.01 19.02 10.08
C PRO A 487 -3.41 20.49 9.98
N GLN A 488 -2.47 21.41 9.70
CA GLN A 488 -2.80 22.81 9.45
C GLN A 488 -3.37 23.04 8.04
N GLY A 489 -3.09 22.15 7.08
CA GLY A 489 -3.42 22.32 5.65
C GLY A 489 -4.88 22.60 5.38
N PRO A 490 -5.84 21.81 5.86
CA PRO A 490 -7.27 22.04 5.63
C PRO A 490 -7.76 23.40 6.11
N PHE A 491 -7.29 23.87 7.27
CA PHE A 491 -7.67 25.18 7.84
C PHE A 491 -7.05 26.34 7.04
N MET A 492 -5.81 26.19 6.60
CA MET A 492 -5.13 27.15 5.75
C MET A 492 -5.81 27.28 4.38
N LEU A 493 -6.21 26.16 3.80
CA LEU A 493 -6.91 26.12 2.54
C LEU A 493 -8.32 26.74 2.67
N ALA A 494 -9.03 26.39 3.73
CA ALA A 494 -10.35 26.97 4.02
C ALA A 494 -10.31 28.50 4.16
N ALA A 495 -9.29 29.02 4.86
CA ALA A 495 -9.09 30.47 4.97
C ALA A 495 -8.75 31.13 3.62
N ALA A 496 -7.95 30.45 2.77
CA ALA A 496 -7.60 30.96 1.44
C ALA A 496 -8.79 30.99 0.47
N LEU A 497 -9.70 30.01 0.59
CA LEU A 497 -10.90 29.91 -0.25
C LEU A 497 -11.98 30.93 0.11
N GLY A 498 -12.03 31.40 1.37
CA GLY A 498 -12.91 32.47 1.80
C GLY A 498 -14.41 32.15 1.75
N ALA A 499 -14.77 30.87 1.75
CA ALA A 499 -16.15 30.41 1.75
C ALA A 499 -16.66 30.12 3.17
N PRO A 500 -18.00 30.09 3.38
CA PRO A 500 -18.58 29.62 4.62
C PRO A 500 -18.17 28.19 4.94
N VAL A 501 -17.79 27.93 6.19
CA VAL A 501 -17.29 26.64 6.65
C VAL A 501 -18.31 25.97 7.57
N TYR A 502 -18.60 24.72 7.26
CA TYR A 502 -19.47 23.84 8.05
C TYR A 502 -18.73 22.59 8.47
N LEU A 503 -19.15 22.01 9.58
CA LEU A 503 -18.74 20.66 10.00
C LEU A 503 -19.85 19.67 9.66
N LEU A 504 -19.46 18.46 9.30
CA LEU A 504 -20.40 17.39 9.02
C LEU A 504 -19.94 16.09 9.64
N PHE A 505 -20.83 15.46 10.42
CA PHE A 505 -20.61 14.17 11.06
C PHE A 505 -21.82 13.26 10.77
N GLY A 506 -21.60 12.14 10.08
CA GLY A 506 -22.62 11.16 9.78
C GLY A 506 -22.50 9.96 10.70
N LEU A 507 -23.22 9.94 11.81
CA LEU A 507 -23.08 8.95 12.88
C LEU A 507 -24.21 7.92 12.81
N ARG A 508 -23.95 6.74 13.39
CA ARG A 508 -24.97 5.73 13.60
C ARG A 508 -25.27 5.58 15.09
N GLU A 509 -26.32 6.21 15.53
CA GLU A 509 -26.76 6.19 16.91
C GLU A 509 -28.02 5.34 17.07
N GLN A 510 -27.98 4.33 17.96
CA GLN A 510 -29.12 3.45 18.24
C GLN A 510 -29.75 2.82 16.99
N GLY A 511 -28.92 2.49 15.99
CA GLY A 511 -29.35 1.88 14.72
C GLY A 511 -29.93 2.84 13.67
N ARG A 512 -30.00 4.14 13.95
CA ARG A 512 -30.43 5.19 13.02
C ARG A 512 -29.24 6.00 12.53
N PHE A 513 -29.31 6.51 11.33
CA PHE A 513 -28.31 7.45 10.79
C PHE A 513 -28.69 8.86 11.22
N ARG A 514 -27.77 9.54 11.90
CA ARG A 514 -27.87 10.94 12.28
C ARG A 514 -26.77 11.75 11.62
N VAL A 515 -27.18 12.77 10.90
CA VAL A 515 -26.25 13.68 10.24
C VAL A 515 -26.27 15.01 10.96
N TYR A 516 -25.17 15.33 11.60
CA TYR A 516 -24.95 16.62 12.25
C TYR A 516 -24.33 17.57 11.23
N PHE A 517 -25.06 18.63 10.91
CA PHE A 517 -24.61 19.68 10.02
C PHE A 517 -24.51 20.99 10.79
N GLU A 518 -23.29 21.40 11.10
CA GLU A 518 -23.02 22.49 12.04
C GLU A 518 -22.30 23.66 11.35
N PRO A 519 -22.78 24.92 11.46
CA PRO A 519 -21.98 26.06 11.04
C PRO A 519 -20.73 26.17 11.91
N PHE A 520 -19.57 26.32 11.28
CA PHE A 520 -18.29 26.47 11.98
C PHE A 520 -17.79 27.91 11.93
N ALA A 521 -17.81 28.52 10.73
CA ALA A 521 -17.45 29.92 10.54
C ALA A 521 -18.12 30.47 9.28
N ALA A 522 -18.58 31.72 9.30
CA ALA A 522 -19.03 32.40 8.08
C ALA A 522 -17.88 32.52 7.07
N GLN A 523 -16.67 32.72 7.54
CA GLN A 523 -15.42 32.72 6.79
C GLN A 523 -14.26 32.51 7.77
N LEU A 524 -13.32 31.64 7.47
CA LEU A 524 -12.11 31.52 8.26
C LEU A 524 -11.15 32.66 7.94
N GLN A 525 -10.82 33.45 8.95
CA GLN A 525 -9.88 34.56 8.80
C GLN A 525 -8.56 34.21 9.47
N LEU A 526 -7.49 34.13 8.68
CA LEU A 526 -6.12 33.88 9.15
C LEU A 526 -5.17 34.96 8.62
N PRO A 527 -5.28 36.21 9.11
CA PRO A 527 -4.39 37.30 8.71
C PRO A 527 -2.93 36.91 8.94
N ARG A 528 -2.05 37.28 8.01
CA ARG A 528 -0.64 36.83 8.05
C ARG A 528 0.07 37.16 9.37
N ARG A 529 -0.27 38.28 9.99
CA ARG A 529 0.32 38.74 11.26
C ARG A 529 -0.20 37.99 12.48
N GLU A 530 -1.46 37.54 12.46
CA GLU A 530 -2.15 36.92 13.60
C GLU A 530 -2.25 35.40 13.44
N ARG A 531 -1.81 34.86 12.32
CA ARG A 531 -1.95 33.44 11.96
C ARG A 531 -1.42 32.49 13.03
N ALA A 532 -0.26 32.81 13.62
CA ALA A 532 0.39 31.97 14.62
C ALA A 532 -0.47 31.81 15.90
N ALA A 533 -1.27 32.82 16.22
CA ALA A 533 -2.18 32.79 17.37
C ALA A 533 -3.57 32.26 17.00
N ALA A 534 -4.12 32.65 15.86
CA ALA A 534 -5.48 32.31 15.46
C ALA A 534 -5.64 30.84 15.02
N LEU A 535 -4.64 30.29 14.34
CA LEU A 535 -4.71 28.91 13.81
C LEU A 535 -4.83 27.84 14.89
N PRO A 536 -4.06 27.87 16.01
CA PRO A 536 -4.24 26.94 17.12
C PRO A 536 -5.65 26.99 17.74
N LEU A 537 -6.24 28.17 17.86
CA LEU A 537 -7.59 28.33 18.41
C LEU A 537 -8.65 27.70 17.50
N LEU A 538 -8.54 27.90 16.20
CA LEU A 538 -9.46 27.28 15.23
C LEU A 538 -9.34 25.75 15.22
N VAL A 539 -8.11 25.24 15.29
CA VAL A 539 -7.87 23.79 15.35
C VAL A 539 -8.40 23.21 16.65
N GLN A 540 -8.24 23.92 17.78
CA GLN A 540 -8.79 23.52 19.06
C GLN A 540 -10.33 23.46 19.03
N GLN A 541 -10.99 24.45 18.46
CA GLN A 541 -12.45 24.43 18.29
C GLN A 541 -12.92 23.24 17.45
N TYR A 542 -12.20 22.91 16.36
CA TYR A 542 -12.50 21.73 15.55
C TYR A 542 -12.29 20.44 16.36
N ALA A 543 -11.19 20.31 17.08
CA ALA A 543 -10.89 19.14 17.92
C ALA A 543 -11.96 18.92 19.00
N GLU A 544 -12.47 19.99 19.61
CA GLU A 544 -13.56 19.94 20.61
C GLU A 544 -14.88 19.45 19.99
N ARG A 545 -15.22 19.89 18.76
CA ARG A 545 -16.39 19.40 18.04
C ARG A 545 -16.25 17.92 17.68
N LEU A 546 -15.10 17.53 17.14
CA LEU A 546 -14.79 16.13 16.84
C LEU A 546 -14.90 15.27 18.09
N GLN A 547 -14.30 15.71 19.22
CA GLN A 547 -14.35 15.04 20.50
C GLN A 547 -15.80 14.86 21.01
N HIS A 548 -16.62 15.89 20.90
CA HIS A 548 -18.04 15.84 21.29
C HIS A 548 -18.78 14.71 20.55
N HIS A 549 -18.54 14.57 19.26
CA HIS A 549 -19.18 13.54 18.46
C HIS A 549 -18.56 12.15 18.65
N CYS A 550 -17.25 12.05 18.93
CA CYS A 550 -16.62 10.79 19.36
C CYS A 550 -17.23 10.24 20.66
N LEU A 551 -17.61 11.12 21.61
CA LEU A 551 -18.27 10.70 22.84
C LEU A 551 -19.71 10.19 22.61
N LYS A 552 -20.41 10.70 21.57
CA LYS A 552 -21.74 10.22 21.17
C LYS A 552 -21.68 8.88 20.45
N ALA A 553 -20.69 8.68 19.58
CA ALA A 553 -20.49 7.47 18.77
C ALA A 553 -19.05 6.96 18.92
N PRO A 554 -18.70 6.32 20.04
CA PRO A 554 -17.33 5.92 20.38
C PRO A 554 -16.67 4.99 19.36
N LEU A 555 -17.45 4.19 18.66
CA LEU A 555 -16.94 3.20 17.70
C LEU A 555 -16.90 3.71 16.25
N ASP A 556 -17.31 4.96 15.98
CA ASP A 556 -17.46 5.49 14.64
C ASP A 556 -16.24 6.32 14.14
N TRP A 557 -15.21 6.53 14.98
CA TRP A 557 -14.01 7.24 14.55
C TRP A 557 -12.96 6.29 13.97
N PHE A 558 -12.95 6.13 12.65
CA PHE A 558 -12.16 5.13 11.92
C PHE A 558 -10.71 5.53 11.70
N ASN A 559 -10.05 5.88 12.79
CA ASN A 559 -8.65 6.26 12.84
C ASN A 559 -7.81 5.13 13.45
N PHE A 560 -7.30 4.21 12.59
CA PHE A 560 -6.57 3.02 12.99
C PHE A 560 -5.05 3.20 12.89
N PHE A 561 -4.55 4.40 13.12
CA PHE A 561 -3.12 4.69 13.24
C PHE A 561 -2.82 5.41 14.56
N ASP A 562 -1.56 5.47 14.93
CA ASP A 562 -1.07 6.09 16.16
C ASP A 562 -1.22 7.62 16.07
N PHE A 563 -2.40 8.12 16.44
CA PHE A 563 -2.82 9.51 16.22
C PHE A 563 -2.08 10.51 17.10
N TRP A 564 -1.78 10.14 18.35
CA TRP A 564 -1.14 11.04 19.33
C TRP A 564 0.37 11.12 19.20
N HIS A 565 0.98 10.27 18.40
CA HIS A 565 2.42 10.21 18.22
C HIS A 565 2.79 10.50 16.75
N LEU A 566 3.59 11.53 16.55
CA LEU A 566 4.25 11.73 15.26
C LEU A 566 5.37 10.71 15.10
N SER A 567 5.55 10.18 13.90
CA SER A 567 6.69 9.30 13.61
C SER A 567 7.99 10.12 13.67
N ASP A 568 8.88 9.79 14.61
CA ASP A 568 10.22 10.38 14.69
C ASP A 568 11.11 9.88 13.55
N ASP A 569 11.02 10.49 12.38
CA ASP A 569 11.90 10.19 11.23
C ASP A 569 13.21 11.03 11.24
N ASN A 570 13.58 11.63 12.38
CA ASN A 570 14.68 12.62 12.42
C ASN A 570 15.71 12.43 13.55
N THR A 571 15.90 11.23 14.12
CA THR A 571 16.95 11.00 15.14
C THR A 571 18.25 10.40 14.62
N ASP A 572 18.42 10.21 13.31
CA ASP A 572 19.69 9.71 12.73
C ASP A 572 20.36 10.72 11.78
N LYS A 573 20.42 12.00 12.19
CA LYS A 573 21.35 12.98 11.64
C LYS A 573 21.98 13.80 12.76
N GLN A 574 22.84 13.16 13.52
CA GLN A 574 23.98 13.77 14.22
C GLN A 574 25.20 12.87 14.07
#